data_9ff47a8d8683666c4993f3127d47172e
#
_entry.id   9ff47a8d8683666c4993f3127d47172e
#
_cell.length_a   1.000
_cell.length_b   1.000
_cell.length_c   1.000
_cell.angle_alpha   90.00
_cell.angle_beta   90.00
_cell.angle_gamma   90.00
#
_symmetry.space_group_name_H-M   'P 1'
#
loop_
_entity.id
_entity.type
_entity.pdbx_description
1 polymer ?
#
loop_
_entity_poly.entity_id
_entity_poly.type
_entity_poly.pdbx_seq_one_letter_code
_entity_poly.pdbx_strand_id
1 'polypeptide(L)'
;MKVYEGWKVALAGTGVNFLVGIPYAWSIMATGLSQQLGWSPVQAAFPYTVFLFSYSFFMVLAGKWQDHAGPRLVTTTGGLLLGAASLLSAFFLSPAGVTLLWGVLYGFGAACCFGSVTPAAMKWFSQEKKGLATGVVVTGMGVSAFVMAPLVYYLVGYGVRNAFLILGFMLLVGVTPLASLIKNPPGQATPLADSPVTARWYQILRIPQFIMLWLMFWVTTGTGVTFVTHLDTMARVHAAFERGFILVALFAFFNASGRIVAGLVSDRIGRSRAMTLDFSVTLVALLFLLQANSPLYMGVVVSVLGLAYGGLYTLFPATIATFFGEKNFGLYYGLLYTALGAGGLFPLIAGYLYGRQGDFKGAFLLLIIACAAVILLSLLLKKPVIKEDSVEEARIWERS
;
A
#
# COMPACT_ATOMS: atom_id res chain seq x y z
N MET A 1 -19.75 24.15 -2.24
CA MET A 1 -20.39 22.86 -2.58
C MET A 1 -19.42 21.79 -3.07
N LYS A 2 -18.55 22.04 -4.08
CA LYS A 2 -17.57 21.06 -4.58
C LYS A 2 -16.59 20.54 -3.51
N VAL A 3 -16.05 21.39 -2.63
CA VAL A 3 -15.10 21.01 -1.58
C VAL A 3 -15.74 20.07 -0.55
N TYR A 4 -17.00 20.30 -0.18
CA TYR A 4 -17.72 19.42 0.76
C TYR A 4 -17.95 18.02 0.17
N GLU A 5 -18.33 17.92 -1.10
CA GLU A 5 -18.48 16.65 -1.79
C GLU A 5 -17.13 15.91 -1.92
N GLY A 6 -16.04 16.64 -2.18
CA GLY A 6 -14.69 16.07 -2.21
C GLY A 6 -14.29 15.41 -0.89
N TRP A 7 -14.60 16.07 0.24
CA TRP A 7 -14.34 15.48 1.56
C TRP A 7 -15.22 14.29 1.88
N LYS A 8 -16.48 14.26 1.40
CA LYS A 8 -17.33 13.06 1.53
C LYS A 8 -16.70 11.87 0.79
N VAL A 9 -16.23 12.08 -0.44
CA VAL A 9 -15.55 11.03 -1.22
C VAL A 9 -14.25 10.59 -0.52
N ALA A 10 -13.45 11.52 -0.01
CA ALA A 10 -12.22 11.21 0.69
C ALA A 10 -12.46 10.39 1.97
N LEU A 11 -13.43 10.79 2.80
CA LEU A 11 -13.78 10.07 4.03
C LEU A 11 -14.41 8.70 3.75
N ALA A 12 -15.25 8.60 2.72
CA ALA A 12 -15.77 7.30 2.27
C ALA A 12 -14.62 6.40 1.80
N GLY A 13 -13.64 6.94 1.05
CA GLY A 13 -12.43 6.23 0.64
C GLY A 13 -11.56 5.80 1.83
N THR A 14 -11.45 6.65 2.87
CA THR A 14 -10.78 6.31 4.14
C THR A 14 -11.48 5.12 4.81
N GLY A 15 -12.81 5.12 4.87
CA GLY A 15 -13.61 4.03 5.43
C GLY A 15 -13.43 2.72 4.64
N VAL A 16 -13.44 2.78 3.30
CA VAL A 16 -13.16 1.61 2.45
C VAL A 16 -11.74 1.08 2.74
N ASN A 17 -10.72 1.94 2.75
CA ASN A 17 -9.34 1.54 3.02
C ASN A 17 -9.15 1.01 4.44
N PHE A 18 -9.91 1.50 5.42
CA PHE A 18 -9.93 0.96 6.77
C PHE A 18 -10.40 -0.51 6.77
N LEU A 19 -11.46 -0.82 6.06
CA LEU A 19 -11.95 -2.20 5.94
C LEU A 19 -11.00 -3.09 5.12
N VAL A 20 -10.44 -2.57 4.04
CA VAL A 20 -9.44 -3.27 3.20
C VAL A 20 -8.17 -3.61 3.98
N GLY A 21 -7.86 -2.90 5.06
CA GLY A 21 -6.66 -3.11 5.87
C GLY A 21 -6.67 -4.33 6.81
N ILE A 22 -7.73 -5.13 6.85
CA ILE A 22 -7.82 -6.38 7.65
C ILE A 22 -6.59 -7.31 7.47
N PRO A 23 -5.97 -7.44 6.29
CA PRO A 23 -4.79 -8.27 6.10
C PRO A 23 -3.60 -7.96 7.03
N TYR A 24 -3.51 -6.75 7.59
CA TYR A 24 -2.50 -6.44 8.59
C TYR A 24 -2.63 -7.25 9.89
N ALA A 25 -3.81 -7.81 10.15
CA ALA A 25 -4.07 -8.72 11.27
C ALA A 25 -3.90 -10.21 10.90
N TRP A 26 -3.37 -10.52 9.70
CA TRP A 26 -3.24 -11.90 9.24
C TRP A 26 -2.43 -12.81 10.17
N SER A 27 -1.41 -12.31 10.83
CA SER A 27 -0.61 -13.08 11.78
C SER A 27 -1.46 -13.74 12.88
N ILE A 28 -2.53 -13.06 13.32
CA ILE A 28 -3.47 -13.56 14.31
C ILE A 28 -4.34 -14.67 13.72
N MET A 29 -4.83 -14.47 12.48
CA MET A 29 -5.56 -15.51 11.75
C MET A 29 -4.68 -16.75 11.52
N ALA A 30 -3.42 -16.56 11.13
CA ALA A 30 -2.45 -17.63 10.91
C ALA A 30 -2.21 -18.44 12.19
N THR A 31 -2.06 -17.77 13.33
CA THR A 31 -1.95 -18.44 14.64
C THR A 31 -3.19 -19.27 14.94
N GLY A 32 -4.39 -18.71 14.71
CA GLY A 32 -5.65 -19.43 14.90
C GLY A 32 -5.76 -20.65 13.99
N LEU A 33 -5.40 -20.54 12.71
CA LEU A 33 -5.38 -21.66 11.75
C LEU A 33 -4.43 -22.77 12.22
N SER A 34 -3.24 -22.41 12.72
CA SER A 34 -2.28 -23.39 13.25
C SER A 34 -2.79 -24.07 14.51
N GLN A 35 -3.35 -23.31 15.47
CA GLN A 35 -3.78 -23.85 16.76
C GLN A 35 -5.07 -24.68 16.65
N GLN A 36 -6.05 -24.24 15.84
CA GLN A 36 -7.37 -24.86 15.76
C GLN A 36 -7.47 -25.94 14.68
N LEU A 37 -6.69 -25.83 13.60
CA LEU A 37 -6.77 -26.73 12.45
C LEU A 37 -5.48 -27.53 12.22
N GLY A 38 -4.45 -27.36 13.06
CA GLY A 38 -3.19 -28.07 12.95
C GLY A 38 -2.34 -27.71 11.73
N TRP A 39 -2.52 -26.51 11.16
CA TRP A 39 -1.72 -26.08 10.01
C TRP A 39 -0.27 -25.83 10.40
N SER A 40 0.65 -26.24 9.54
CA SER A 40 2.05 -25.87 9.71
C SER A 40 2.23 -24.34 9.58
N PRO A 41 3.28 -23.75 10.17
CA PRO A 41 3.56 -22.32 10.05
C PRO A 41 3.63 -21.84 8.60
N VAL A 42 4.17 -22.67 7.69
CA VAL A 42 4.25 -22.36 6.26
C VAL A 42 2.86 -22.33 5.63
N GLN A 43 2.01 -23.32 5.92
CA GLN A 43 0.63 -23.35 5.42
C GLN A 43 -0.19 -22.17 5.90
N ALA A 44 0.02 -21.73 7.15
CA ALA A 44 -0.70 -20.59 7.73
C ALA A 44 -0.20 -19.23 7.18
N ALA A 45 1.07 -19.10 6.79
CA ALA A 45 1.63 -17.89 6.20
C ALA A 45 1.33 -17.77 4.70
N PHE A 46 1.19 -18.89 3.99
CA PHE A 46 1.11 -18.93 2.53
C PHE A 46 -0.06 -18.12 1.93
N PRO A 47 -1.30 -18.14 2.48
CA PRO A 47 -2.38 -17.31 1.97
C PRO A 47 -2.06 -15.82 1.95
N TYR A 48 -1.36 -15.30 2.97
CA TYR A 48 -0.94 -13.91 3.01
C TYR A 48 0.13 -13.57 1.97
N THR A 49 1.06 -14.47 1.76
CA THR A 49 2.07 -14.32 0.68
C THR A 49 1.39 -14.21 -0.68
N VAL A 50 0.45 -15.13 -0.96
CA VAL A 50 -0.33 -15.12 -2.20
C VAL A 50 -1.19 -13.86 -2.31
N PHE A 51 -1.76 -13.39 -1.19
CA PHE A 51 -2.49 -12.12 -1.15
C PHE A 51 -1.62 -10.94 -1.60
N LEU A 52 -0.40 -10.81 -1.11
CA LEU A 52 0.50 -9.71 -1.50
C LEU A 52 0.82 -9.73 -2.99
N PHE A 53 1.12 -10.91 -3.54
CA PHE A 53 1.35 -11.06 -4.98
C PHE A 53 0.11 -10.74 -5.80
N SER A 54 -1.03 -11.31 -5.42
CA SER A 54 -2.31 -11.11 -6.12
C SER A 54 -2.72 -9.64 -6.07
N TYR A 55 -2.64 -9.03 -4.90
CA TYR A 55 -2.94 -7.62 -4.69
C TYR A 55 -2.08 -6.72 -5.60
N SER A 56 -0.75 -6.93 -5.60
CA SER A 56 0.18 -6.17 -6.45
C SER A 56 -0.10 -6.36 -7.94
N PHE A 57 -0.32 -7.59 -8.38
CA PHE A 57 -0.61 -7.88 -9.79
C PHE A 57 -1.96 -7.31 -10.23
N PHE A 58 -3.01 -7.54 -9.45
CA PHE A 58 -4.34 -7.07 -9.78
C PHE A 58 -4.51 -5.56 -9.65
N MET A 59 -3.61 -4.84 -8.98
CA MET A 59 -3.62 -3.37 -8.99
C MET A 59 -3.51 -2.78 -10.38
N VAL A 60 -2.78 -3.43 -11.30
CA VAL A 60 -2.68 -3.00 -12.69
C VAL A 60 -4.03 -3.12 -13.40
N LEU A 61 -4.69 -4.28 -13.23
CA LEU A 61 -5.99 -4.55 -13.85
C LEU A 61 -7.09 -3.68 -13.25
N ALA A 62 -7.14 -3.57 -11.92
CA ALA A 62 -8.11 -2.75 -11.19
C ALA A 62 -7.96 -1.26 -11.55
N GLY A 63 -6.73 -0.76 -11.65
CA GLY A 63 -6.45 0.61 -12.06
C GLY A 63 -6.92 0.90 -13.48
N LYS A 64 -6.61 0.02 -14.44
CA LYS A 64 -7.10 0.15 -15.80
C LYS A 64 -8.63 0.07 -15.85
N TRP A 65 -9.23 -0.86 -15.12
CA TRP A 65 -10.68 -1.00 -15.06
C TRP A 65 -11.35 0.24 -14.47
N GLN A 66 -10.81 0.80 -13.38
CA GLN A 66 -11.30 2.02 -12.75
C GLN A 66 -11.23 3.24 -13.71
N ASP A 67 -10.17 3.34 -14.51
CA ASP A 67 -10.03 4.44 -15.46
C ASP A 67 -11.10 4.40 -16.55
N HIS A 68 -11.64 3.22 -16.89
CA HIS A 68 -12.67 3.04 -17.92
C HIS A 68 -14.10 2.98 -17.35
N ALA A 69 -14.32 2.17 -16.33
CA ALA A 69 -15.66 1.88 -15.78
C ALA A 69 -16.07 2.83 -14.63
N GLY A 70 -15.12 3.64 -14.15
CA GLY A 70 -15.31 4.55 -13.04
C GLY A 70 -15.12 3.90 -11.66
N PRO A 71 -14.85 4.72 -10.63
CA PRO A 71 -14.42 4.24 -9.33
C PRO A 71 -15.53 3.52 -8.55
N ARG A 72 -16.79 3.96 -8.69
CA ARG A 72 -17.91 3.39 -7.94
C ARG A 72 -18.10 1.90 -8.24
N LEU A 73 -18.18 1.54 -9.53
CA LEU A 73 -18.41 0.15 -9.95
C LEU A 73 -17.26 -0.74 -9.47
N VAL A 74 -16.02 -0.31 -9.69
CA VAL A 74 -14.84 -1.11 -9.32
C VAL A 74 -14.70 -1.27 -7.82
N THR A 75 -14.94 -0.21 -7.02
CA THR A 75 -14.96 -0.30 -5.55
C THR A 75 -16.07 -1.22 -5.05
N THR A 76 -17.30 -1.12 -5.63
CA THR A 76 -18.41 -2.00 -5.23
C THR A 76 -18.10 -3.47 -5.51
N THR A 77 -17.61 -3.78 -6.72
CA THR A 77 -17.18 -5.15 -7.07
C THR A 77 -16.06 -5.61 -6.13
N GLY A 78 -15.09 -4.74 -5.83
CA GLY A 78 -14.04 -5.03 -4.85
C GLY A 78 -14.60 -5.42 -3.49
N GLY A 79 -15.56 -4.66 -2.96
CA GLY A 79 -16.23 -4.96 -1.69
C GLY A 79 -16.97 -6.29 -1.69
N LEU A 80 -17.68 -6.60 -2.79
CA LEU A 80 -18.36 -7.89 -2.96
C LEU A 80 -17.36 -9.06 -2.99
N LEU A 81 -16.25 -8.90 -3.71
CA LEU A 81 -15.19 -9.91 -3.77
C LEU A 81 -14.51 -10.14 -2.42
N LEU A 82 -14.19 -9.06 -1.68
CA LEU A 82 -13.61 -9.13 -0.33
C LEU A 82 -14.51 -9.91 0.64
N GLY A 83 -15.80 -9.53 0.66
CA GLY A 83 -16.78 -10.18 1.53
C GLY A 83 -17.03 -11.63 1.14
N ALA A 84 -17.24 -11.90 -0.16
CA ALA A 84 -17.46 -13.27 -0.67
C ALA A 84 -16.23 -14.16 -0.40
N ALA A 85 -15.02 -13.66 -0.66
CA ALA A 85 -13.79 -14.40 -0.40
C ALA A 85 -13.64 -14.80 1.07
N SER A 86 -13.92 -13.86 1.99
CA SER A 86 -13.88 -14.15 3.42
C SER A 86 -14.98 -15.13 3.84
N LEU A 87 -16.24 -14.92 3.40
CA LEU A 87 -17.35 -15.83 3.72
C LEU A 87 -17.10 -17.25 3.20
N LEU A 88 -16.66 -17.38 1.95
CA LEU A 88 -16.36 -18.68 1.35
C LEU A 88 -15.19 -19.36 2.05
N SER A 89 -14.18 -18.62 2.49
CA SER A 89 -13.05 -19.18 3.26
C SER A 89 -13.51 -19.89 4.54
N ALA A 90 -14.61 -19.44 5.15
CA ALA A 90 -15.17 -20.10 6.32
C ALA A 90 -15.71 -21.54 6.04
N PHE A 91 -16.04 -21.84 4.80
CA PHE A 91 -16.54 -23.16 4.38
C PHE A 91 -15.44 -24.05 3.77
N PHE A 92 -14.36 -23.44 3.28
CA PHE A 92 -13.23 -24.13 2.65
C PHE A 92 -11.94 -23.91 3.46
N LEU A 93 -11.94 -24.36 4.71
CA LEU A 93 -10.83 -24.20 5.67
C LEU A 93 -9.64 -25.15 5.40
N SER A 94 -9.33 -25.46 4.15
CA SER A 94 -8.10 -26.13 3.76
C SER A 94 -7.03 -25.11 3.36
N PRO A 95 -5.72 -25.42 3.49
CA PRO A 95 -4.66 -24.49 3.05
C PRO A 95 -4.82 -24.00 1.61
N ALA A 96 -5.19 -24.90 0.68
CA ALA A 96 -5.44 -24.55 -0.71
C ALA A 96 -6.71 -23.69 -0.87
N GLY A 97 -7.81 -24.04 -0.17
CA GLY A 97 -9.06 -23.30 -0.22
C GLY A 97 -8.91 -21.84 0.25
N VAL A 98 -8.31 -21.65 1.43
CA VAL A 98 -8.06 -20.29 1.96
C VAL A 98 -7.05 -19.55 1.09
N THR A 99 -6.03 -20.20 0.56
CA THR A 99 -5.09 -19.54 -0.35
C THR A 99 -5.77 -19.03 -1.63
N LEU A 100 -6.64 -19.85 -2.23
CA LEU A 100 -7.35 -19.44 -3.44
C LEU A 100 -8.38 -18.34 -3.15
N LEU A 101 -9.16 -18.50 -2.10
CA LEU A 101 -10.23 -17.56 -1.77
C LEU A 101 -9.69 -16.29 -1.14
N TRP A 102 -8.96 -16.41 -0.05
CA TRP A 102 -8.46 -15.25 0.67
C TRP A 102 -7.15 -14.69 0.06
N GLY A 103 -6.26 -15.54 -0.42
CA GLY A 103 -5.04 -15.08 -1.09
C GLY A 103 -5.33 -14.44 -2.45
N VAL A 104 -6.02 -15.13 -3.36
CA VAL A 104 -6.21 -14.63 -4.74
C VAL A 104 -7.45 -13.75 -4.85
N LEU A 105 -8.63 -14.24 -4.48
CA LEU A 105 -9.90 -13.52 -4.70
C LEU A 105 -10.02 -12.28 -3.83
N TYR A 106 -9.67 -12.38 -2.54
CA TYR A 106 -9.60 -11.24 -1.63
C TYR A 106 -8.53 -10.23 -2.11
N GLY A 107 -7.36 -10.71 -2.57
CA GLY A 107 -6.29 -9.87 -3.13
C GLY A 107 -6.79 -9.05 -4.32
N PHE A 108 -7.58 -9.64 -5.21
CA PHE A 108 -8.21 -8.92 -6.32
C PHE A 108 -9.24 -7.89 -5.82
N GLY A 109 -10.10 -8.26 -4.88
CA GLY A 109 -11.05 -7.34 -4.27
C GLY A 109 -10.37 -6.14 -3.59
N ALA A 110 -9.29 -6.39 -2.86
CA ALA A 110 -8.49 -5.34 -2.21
C ALA A 110 -7.85 -4.38 -3.24
N ALA A 111 -7.33 -4.92 -4.35
CA ALA A 111 -6.79 -4.13 -5.44
C ALA A 111 -7.87 -3.24 -6.08
N CYS A 112 -9.07 -3.76 -6.31
CA CYS A 112 -10.19 -2.99 -6.83
C CYS A 112 -10.58 -1.84 -5.89
N CYS A 113 -10.68 -2.08 -4.59
CA CYS A 113 -11.01 -1.04 -3.62
C CYS A 113 -9.91 0.02 -3.53
N PHE A 114 -8.70 -0.37 -3.20
CA PHE A 114 -7.60 0.56 -2.97
C PHE A 114 -7.22 1.34 -4.24
N GLY A 115 -7.17 0.67 -5.38
CA GLY A 115 -6.84 1.25 -6.68
C GLY A 115 -7.88 2.26 -7.19
N SER A 116 -9.11 2.22 -6.66
CA SER A 116 -10.20 3.10 -7.11
C SER A 116 -10.42 4.30 -6.21
N VAL A 117 -10.34 4.13 -4.88
CA VAL A 117 -10.75 5.21 -3.95
C VAL A 117 -9.76 6.37 -3.91
N THR A 118 -8.46 6.09 -4.00
CA THR A 118 -7.42 7.12 -3.97
C THR A 118 -7.50 8.06 -5.18
N PRO A 119 -7.50 7.57 -6.44
CA PRO A 119 -7.62 8.44 -7.61
C PRO A 119 -8.96 9.18 -7.66
N ALA A 120 -10.05 8.53 -7.24
CA ALA A 120 -11.36 9.18 -7.19
C ALA A 120 -11.36 10.39 -6.26
N ALA A 121 -10.81 10.27 -5.05
CA ALA A 121 -10.73 11.36 -4.09
C ALA A 121 -9.84 12.50 -4.59
N MET A 122 -8.65 12.18 -5.14
CA MET A 122 -7.69 13.19 -5.60
C MET A 122 -8.26 14.14 -6.66
N LYS A 123 -9.16 13.67 -7.52
CA LYS A 123 -9.80 14.46 -8.59
C LYS A 123 -10.66 15.61 -8.08
N TRP A 124 -11.09 15.57 -6.81
CA TRP A 124 -11.91 16.62 -6.20
C TRP A 124 -11.11 17.81 -5.65
N PHE A 125 -9.79 17.67 -5.52
CA PHE A 125 -8.93 18.65 -4.87
C PHE A 125 -7.98 19.33 -5.87
N SER A 126 -7.65 20.61 -5.59
CA SER A 126 -6.60 21.33 -6.33
C SER A 126 -5.24 20.66 -6.14
N GLN A 127 -4.29 20.97 -7.03
CA GLN A 127 -2.92 20.43 -6.95
C GLN A 127 -2.26 20.64 -5.58
N GLU A 128 -2.57 21.79 -4.94
CA GLU A 128 -2.05 22.19 -3.63
C GLU A 128 -2.56 21.33 -2.46
N LYS A 129 -3.70 20.64 -2.62
CA LYS A 129 -4.34 19.84 -1.58
C LYS A 129 -4.39 18.35 -1.90
N LYS A 130 -3.82 17.92 -3.03
CA LYS A 130 -3.84 16.50 -3.44
C LYS A 130 -3.06 15.61 -2.48
N GLY A 131 -1.94 16.09 -1.94
CA GLY A 131 -1.15 15.33 -0.97
C GLY A 131 -1.94 15.08 0.31
N LEU A 132 -2.58 16.13 0.86
CA LEU A 132 -3.43 15.99 2.04
C LEU A 132 -4.60 15.03 1.77
N ALA A 133 -5.30 15.20 0.65
CA ALA A 133 -6.42 14.33 0.29
C ALA A 133 -5.99 12.87 0.16
N THR A 134 -4.87 12.60 -0.51
CA THR A 134 -4.28 11.26 -0.61
C THR A 134 -3.93 10.71 0.77
N GLY A 135 -3.25 11.51 1.60
CA GLY A 135 -2.87 11.14 2.95
C GLY A 135 -4.06 10.71 3.80
N VAL A 136 -5.16 11.49 3.77
CA VAL A 136 -6.40 11.16 4.49
C VAL A 136 -6.98 9.83 4.01
N VAL A 137 -7.11 9.64 2.69
CA VAL A 137 -7.68 8.41 2.12
C VAL A 137 -6.86 7.17 2.47
N VAL A 138 -5.54 7.23 2.33
CA VAL A 138 -4.69 6.06 2.58
C VAL A 138 -4.46 5.80 4.07
N THR A 139 -4.68 6.80 4.95
CA THR A 139 -4.59 6.64 6.41
C THR A 139 -5.57 5.59 6.92
N GLY A 140 -6.73 5.41 6.27
CA GLY A 140 -7.68 4.36 6.63
C GLY A 140 -7.01 2.99 6.79
N MET A 141 -6.17 2.59 5.83
CA MET A 141 -5.44 1.32 5.88
C MET A 141 -4.41 1.28 7.04
N GLY A 142 -3.78 2.41 7.37
CA GLY A 142 -2.85 2.50 8.50
C GLY A 142 -3.54 2.34 9.85
N VAL A 143 -4.69 3.01 10.03
CA VAL A 143 -5.51 2.91 11.25
C VAL A 143 -6.12 1.52 11.39
N SER A 144 -6.45 0.85 10.27
CA SER A 144 -6.98 -0.51 10.27
C SER A 144 -6.09 -1.48 11.06
N ALA A 145 -4.78 -1.43 10.86
CA ALA A 145 -3.85 -2.31 11.55
C ALA A 145 -4.01 -2.24 13.09
N PHE A 146 -4.22 -1.02 13.60
CA PHE A 146 -4.37 -0.79 15.03
C PHE A 146 -5.72 -1.26 15.59
N VAL A 147 -6.81 -1.05 14.84
CA VAL A 147 -8.17 -1.37 15.30
C VAL A 147 -8.54 -2.82 14.99
N MET A 148 -8.15 -3.32 13.82
CA MET A 148 -8.56 -4.66 13.38
C MET A 148 -7.80 -5.78 14.08
N ALA A 149 -6.57 -5.56 14.53
CA ALA A 149 -5.83 -6.62 15.22
C ALA A 149 -6.51 -7.09 16.52
N PRO A 150 -6.93 -6.21 17.46
CA PRO A 150 -7.71 -6.63 18.63
C PRO A 150 -9.05 -7.29 18.27
N LEU A 151 -9.75 -6.77 17.25
CA LEU A 151 -11.01 -7.34 16.81
C LEU A 151 -10.81 -8.76 16.26
N VAL A 152 -9.84 -8.95 15.37
CA VAL A 152 -9.54 -10.27 14.80
C VAL A 152 -9.09 -11.24 15.88
N TYR A 153 -8.27 -10.80 16.85
CA TYR A 153 -7.87 -11.62 17.98
C TYR A 153 -9.08 -12.14 18.78
N TYR A 154 -10.01 -11.25 19.09
CA TYR A 154 -11.24 -11.61 19.79
C TYR A 154 -12.09 -12.61 18.98
N LEU A 155 -12.28 -12.34 17.69
CA LEU A 155 -13.07 -13.20 16.81
C LEU A 155 -12.45 -14.59 16.63
N VAL A 156 -11.13 -14.69 16.50
CA VAL A 156 -10.41 -15.98 16.42
C VAL A 156 -10.58 -16.79 17.70
N GLY A 157 -10.74 -16.15 18.86
CA GLY A 157 -11.06 -16.80 20.10
C GLY A 157 -12.40 -17.58 20.08
N TYR A 158 -13.36 -17.15 19.27
CA TYR A 158 -14.62 -17.88 19.00
C TYR A 158 -14.54 -18.88 17.83
N GLY A 159 -13.37 -19.05 17.23
CA GLY A 159 -13.11 -19.94 16.15
C GLY A 159 -12.81 -19.23 14.83
N VAL A 160 -11.80 -19.74 14.12
CA VAL A 160 -11.33 -19.15 12.83
C VAL A 160 -12.46 -19.09 11.79
N ARG A 161 -13.34 -20.10 11.76
CA ARG A 161 -14.52 -20.12 10.88
C ARG A 161 -15.42 -18.92 11.14
N ASN A 162 -15.74 -18.66 12.41
CA ASN A 162 -16.60 -17.55 12.80
C ASN A 162 -15.93 -16.19 12.52
N ALA A 163 -14.60 -16.10 12.69
CA ALA A 163 -13.85 -14.92 12.32
C ALA A 163 -13.98 -14.60 10.83
N PHE A 164 -13.81 -15.58 9.94
CA PHE A 164 -14.02 -15.40 8.50
C PHE A 164 -15.46 -14.99 8.16
N LEU A 165 -16.47 -15.58 8.79
CA LEU A 165 -17.89 -15.23 8.56
C LEU A 165 -18.18 -13.78 8.96
N ILE A 166 -17.79 -13.38 10.16
CA ILE A 166 -18.04 -12.03 10.69
C ILE A 166 -17.29 -10.97 9.89
N LEU A 167 -16.01 -11.21 9.61
CA LEU A 167 -15.19 -10.30 8.79
C LEU A 167 -15.75 -10.20 7.37
N GLY A 168 -16.18 -11.31 6.76
CA GLY A 168 -16.79 -11.30 5.44
C GLY A 168 -18.11 -10.52 5.39
N PHE A 169 -18.97 -10.70 6.38
CA PHE A 169 -20.21 -9.93 6.50
C PHE A 169 -19.93 -8.43 6.72
N MET A 170 -18.98 -8.11 7.61
CA MET A 170 -18.55 -6.73 7.87
C MET A 170 -18.03 -6.04 6.59
N LEU A 171 -17.29 -6.76 5.76
CA LEU A 171 -16.79 -6.24 4.48
C LEU A 171 -17.93 -5.97 3.49
N LEU A 172 -18.90 -6.90 3.35
CA LEU A 172 -20.05 -6.72 2.47
C LEU A 172 -20.89 -5.50 2.88
N VAL A 173 -21.24 -5.43 4.17
CA VAL A 173 -22.11 -4.39 4.70
C VAL A 173 -21.38 -3.05 4.83
N GLY A 174 -20.06 -3.07 5.08
CA GLY A 174 -19.28 -1.85 5.27
C GLY A 174 -18.81 -1.23 3.95
N VAL A 175 -18.23 -2.03 3.04
CA VAL A 175 -17.64 -1.49 1.80
C VAL A 175 -18.71 -1.06 0.81
N THR A 176 -19.79 -1.82 0.64
CA THR A 176 -20.81 -1.57 -0.39
C THR A 176 -21.50 -0.21 -0.24
N PRO A 177 -21.98 0.21 0.95
CA PRO A 177 -22.55 1.53 1.13
C PRO A 177 -21.52 2.66 0.93
N LEU A 178 -20.30 2.49 1.44
CA LEU A 178 -19.24 3.47 1.26
C LEU A 178 -18.86 3.63 -0.23
N ALA A 179 -18.82 2.52 -0.99
CA ALA A 179 -18.57 2.54 -2.43
C ALA A 179 -19.61 3.36 -3.19
N SER A 180 -20.87 3.43 -2.71
CA SER A 180 -21.91 4.25 -3.33
C SER A 180 -21.60 5.74 -3.31
N LEU A 181 -20.80 6.21 -2.35
CA LEU A 181 -20.35 7.59 -2.20
C LEU A 181 -19.12 7.92 -3.05
N ILE A 182 -18.42 6.91 -3.56
CA ILE A 182 -17.22 7.09 -4.38
C ILE A 182 -17.63 7.47 -5.80
N LYS A 183 -17.23 8.67 -6.23
CA LYS A 183 -17.58 9.22 -7.55
C LYS A 183 -16.53 10.21 -8.03
N ASN A 184 -16.43 10.38 -9.35
CA ASN A 184 -15.64 11.43 -9.96
C ASN A 184 -16.38 12.79 -9.86
N PRO A 185 -15.66 13.93 -9.92
CA PRO A 185 -16.27 15.25 -10.03
C PRO A 185 -17.16 15.38 -11.28
N PRO A 186 -18.26 16.16 -11.22
CA PRO A 186 -19.07 16.44 -12.40
C PRO A 186 -18.24 17.14 -13.49
N GLY A 187 -18.41 16.70 -14.74
CA GLY A 187 -17.68 17.24 -15.89
C GLY A 187 -16.32 16.57 -16.15
N GLN A 188 -15.85 15.73 -15.24
CA GLN A 188 -14.77 14.75 -15.51
C GLN A 188 -15.45 13.39 -15.76
N ALA A 189 -16.17 13.29 -16.87
CA ALA A 189 -16.73 12.02 -17.29
C ALA A 189 -15.60 10.99 -17.44
N THR A 190 -15.87 9.75 -17.03
CA THR A 190 -15.06 8.61 -17.43
C THR A 190 -14.83 8.73 -18.92
N PRO A 191 -13.62 8.70 -19.46
CA PRO A 191 -13.39 8.79 -20.89
C PRO A 191 -13.95 7.52 -21.55
N LEU A 192 -15.25 7.51 -21.83
CA LEU A 192 -15.84 6.57 -22.75
C LEU A 192 -15.39 7.01 -24.16
N ALA A 193 -14.65 6.16 -24.81
CA ALA A 193 -14.51 5.97 -26.25
C ALA A 193 -13.79 7.03 -27.14
N ASP A 194 -13.70 8.33 -26.82
CA ASP A 194 -13.27 9.32 -27.80
C ASP A 194 -11.91 10.01 -27.54
N SER A 195 -10.99 9.35 -26.88
CA SER A 195 -9.62 9.85 -26.81
C SER A 195 -8.68 8.95 -27.61
N PRO A 196 -8.12 9.43 -28.73
CA PRO A 196 -7.25 8.66 -29.60
C PRO A 196 -5.88 8.30 -29.01
N VAL A 197 -5.63 8.62 -27.76
CA VAL A 197 -4.41 8.23 -27.06
C VAL A 197 -4.76 7.19 -25.99
N THR A 198 -4.99 5.97 -26.45
CA THR A 198 -4.71 4.79 -25.63
C THR A 198 -3.20 4.74 -25.47
N ALA A 199 -2.68 5.47 -24.47
CA ALA A 199 -1.28 5.31 -24.12
C ALA A 199 -1.07 3.83 -23.80
N ARG A 200 -0.37 3.14 -24.70
CA ARG A 200 -0.11 1.72 -24.54
C ARG A 200 0.65 1.58 -23.23
N TRP A 201 0.17 0.72 -22.33
CA TRP A 201 0.69 0.58 -20.95
C TRP A 201 2.23 0.48 -20.89
N TYR A 202 2.87 -0.07 -21.94
CA TYR A 202 4.32 -0.21 -22.02
C TYR A 202 5.05 1.11 -22.34
N GLN A 203 4.37 2.14 -22.83
CA GLN A 203 5.02 3.42 -23.16
C GLN A 203 5.51 4.13 -21.91
N ILE A 204 4.77 4.02 -20.78
CA ILE A 204 5.21 4.61 -19.52
C ILE A 204 6.48 3.93 -18.97
N LEU A 205 6.67 2.64 -19.26
CA LEU A 205 7.88 1.89 -18.87
C LEU A 205 9.13 2.34 -19.62
N ARG A 206 8.98 3.13 -20.70
CA ARG A 206 10.10 3.75 -21.42
C ARG A 206 10.47 5.12 -20.87
N ILE A 207 9.67 5.69 -19.97
CA ILE A 207 9.91 7.00 -19.38
C ILE A 207 10.85 6.82 -18.17
N PRO A 208 12.09 7.36 -18.22
CA PRO A 208 13.07 7.17 -17.15
C PRO A 208 12.56 7.56 -15.77
N GLN A 209 11.76 8.64 -15.68
CA GLN A 209 11.17 9.11 -14.43
C GLN A 209 10.22 8.08 -13.80
N PHE A 210 9.50 7.31 -14.62
CA PHE A 210 8.64 6.25 -14.10
C PHE A 210 9.47 5.08 -13.54
N ILE A 211 10.53 4.69 -14.26
CA ILE A 211 11.45 3.65 -13.78
C ILE A 211 12.13 4.08 -12.49
N MET A 212 12.56 5.34 -12.40
CA MET A 212 13.12 5.90 -11.17
C MET A 212 12.12 5.82 -10.00
N LEU A 213 10.86 6.22 -10.22
CA LEU A 213 9.80 6.12 -9.22
C LEU A 213 9.55 4.66 -8.83
N TRP A 214 9.53 3.74 -9.78
CA TRP A 214 9.35 2.31 -9.52
C TRP A 214 10.48 1.74 -8.65
N LEU A 215 11.75 2.04 -8.98
CA LEU A 215 12.92 1.62 -8.20
C LEU A 215 12.91 2.22 -6.79
N MET A 216 12.59 3.51 -6.67
CA MET A 216 12.49 4.16 -5.38
C MET A 216 11.37 3.53 -4.53
N PHE A 217 10.20 3.25 -5.13
CA PHE A 217 9.10 2.61 -4.43
C PHE A 217 9.42 1.17 -4.03
N TRP A 218 10.13 0.42 -4.87
CA TRP A 218 10.60 -0.92 -4.59
C TRP A 218 11.50 -0.98 -3.33
N VAL A 219 12.53 -0.16 -3.28
CA VAL A 219 13.48 -0.12 -2.16
C VAL A 219 12.78 0.34 -0.87
N THR A 220 12.01 1.41 -0.96
CA THR A 220 11.41 2.03 0.23
C THR A 220 10.28 1.17 0.80
N THR A 221 9.45 0.55 -0.05
CA THR A 221 8.45 -0.42 0.42
C THR A 221 9.11 -1.68 0.97
N GLY A 222 10.17 -2.19 0.33
CA GLY A 222 10.96 -3.32 0.82
C GLY A 222 11.57 -3.04 2.19
N THR A 223 12.10 -1.82 2.41
CA THR A 223 12.58 -1.37 3.72
C THR A 223 11.46 -1.44 4.76
N GLY A 224 10.31 -0.83 4.50
CA GLY A 224 9.21 -0.81 5.45
C GLY A 224 8.64 -2.19 5.74
N VAL A 225 8.46 -3.04 4.72
CA VAL A 225 7.98 -4.43 4.90
C VAL A 225 8.97 -5.25 5.74
N THR A 226 10.29 -4.98 5.65
CA THR A 226 11.29 -5.62 6.50
C THR A 226 11.04 -5.32 7.99
N PHE A 227 10.72 -4.07 8.34
CA PHE A 227 10.35 -3.72 9.72
C PHE A 227 9.02 -4.35 10.10
N VAL A 228 7.99 -4.29 9.27
CA VAL A 228 6.70 -4.94 9.55
C VAL A 228 6.88 -6.44 9.87
N THR A 229 7.82 -7.10 9.17
CA THR A 229 8.01 -8.55 9.31
C THR A 229 8.88 -8.92 10.51
N HIS A 230 9.95 -8.15 10.79
CA HIS A 230 11.00 -8.58 11.71
C HIS A 230 11.13 -7.70 12.98
N LEU A 231 10.34 -6.65 13.14
CA LEU A 231 10.54 -5.66 14.20
C LEU A 231 10.48 -6.25 15.61
N ASP A 232 9.60 -7.22 15.87
CA ASP A 232 9.53 -7.90 17.17
C ASP A 232 10.83 -8.68 17.46
N THR A 233 11.36 -9.38 16.45
CA THR A 233 12.65 -10.09 16.58
C THR A 233 13.80 -9.09 16.74
N MET A 234 13.81 -8.01 15.96
CA MET A 234 14.82 -6.95 16.10
C MET A 234 14.81 -6.34 17.51
N ALA A 235 13.62 -6.15 18.11
CA ALA A 235 13.49 -5.63 19.48
C ALA A 235 14.17 -6.54 20.51
N ARG A 236 13.98 -7.85 20.38
CA ARG A 236 14.62 -8.84 21.28
C ARG A 236 16.12 -8.88 21.09
N VAL A 237 16.59 -8.90 19.85
CA VAL A 237 18.01 -9.07 19.53
C VAL A 237 18.84 -7.82 19.83
N HIS A 238 18.35 -6.63 19.46
CA HIS A 238 19.13 -5.38 19.56
C HIS A 238 18.87 -4.58 20.83
N ALA A 239 17.66 -4.71 21.43
CA ALA A 239 17.27 -3.93 22.58
C ALA A 239 16.98 -4.79 23.84
N ALA A 240 17.17 -6.11 23.78
CA ALA A 240 16.79 -7.07 24.82
C ALA A 240 15.36 -6.86 25.32
N PHE A 241 14.44 -6.52 24.42
CA PHE A 241 13.08 -6.10 24.75
C PHE A 241 12.07 -7.18 24.37
N GLU A 242 11.63 -7.95 25.36
CA GLU A 242 10.69 -9.06 25.17
C GLU A 242 9.28 -8.61 24.73
N ARG A 243 8.91 -7.34 24.96
CA ARG A 243 7.62 -6.77 24.56
C ARG A 243 7.70 -6.05 23.22
N GLY A 244 8.34 -6.67 22.22
CA GLY A 244 8.55 -6.10 20.88
C GLY A 244 7.26 -5.64 20.20
N PHE A 245 6.10 -6.23 20.54
CA PHE A 245 4.80 -5.80 20.04
C PHE A 245 4.50 -4.31 20.30
N ILE A 246 5.08 -3.70 21.35
CA ILE A 246 4.95 -2.26 21.63
C ILE A 246 5.61 -1.45 20.50
N LEU A 247 6.80 -1.87 20.05
CA LEU A 247 7.50 -1.21 18.95
C LEU A 247 6.74 -1.38 17.64
N VAL A 248 6.13 -2.55 17.42
CA VAL A 248 5.25 -2.79 16.25
C VAL A 248 4.04 -1.86 16.28
N ALA A 249 3.43 -1.68 17.45
CA ALA A 249 2.31 -0.76 17.62
C ALA A 249 2.72 0.71 17.38
N LEU A 250 3.88 1.13 17.90
CA LEU A 250 4.45 2.46 17.65
C LEU A 250 4.71 2.67 16.16
N PHE A 251 5.36 1.72 15.50
CA PHE A 251 5.60 1.77 14.07
C PHE A 251 4.29 1.94 13.28
N ALA A 252 3.26 1.15 13.61
CA ALA A 252 1.96 1.23 12.94
C ALA A 252 1.25 2.57 13.19
N PHE A 253 1.31 3.10 14.42
CA PHE A 253 0.72 4.40 14.76
C PHE A 253 1.38 5.54 13.96
N PHE A 254 2.71 5.58 13.96
CA PHE A 254 3.45 6.59 13.22
C PHE A 254 3.35 6.41 11.70
N ASN A 255 3.20 5.17 11.21
CA ASN A 255 2.89 4.91 9.80
C ASN A 255 1.56 5.54 9.37
N ALA A 256 0.52 5.40 10.19
CA ALA A 256 -0.76 6.04 9.91
C ALA A 256 -0.64 7.58 9.91
N SER A 257 0.05 8.14 10.89
CA SER A 257 0.29 9.59 11.02
C SER A 257 1.13 10.16 9.87
N GLY A 258 2.16 9.41 9.45
CA GLY A 258 3.10 9.79 8.39
C GLY A 258 2.41 10.03 7.05
N ARG A 259 1.32 9.33 6.76
CA ARG A 259 0.53 9.52 5.53
C ARG A 259 -0.05 10.93 5.43
N ILE A 260 -0.54 11.47 6.52
CA ILE A 260 -1.09 12.84 6.58
C ILE A 260 0.06 13.86 6.57
N VAL A 261 1.08 13.65 7.42
CA VAL A 261 2.23 14.56 7.54
C VAL A 261 2.94 14.72 6.20
N ALA A 262 3.27 13.61 5.53
CA ALA A 262 3.92 13.66 4.22
C ALA A 262 3.06 14.34 3.16
N GLY A 263 1.74 14.16 3.20
CA GLY A 263 0.81 14.89 2.34
C GLY A 263 0.90 16.40 2.50
N LEU A 264 0.81 16.87 3.75
CA LEU A 264 0.92 18.30 4.08
C LEU A 264 2.28 18.88 3.71
N VAL A 265 3.35 18.17 4.01
CA VAL A 265 4.72 18.59 3.66
C VAL A 265 4.88 18.68 2.15
N SER A 266 4.44 17.66 1.43
CA SER A 266 4.57 17.59 -0.02
C SER A 266 3.76 18.65 -0.76
N ASP A 267 2.63 19.07 -0.19
CA ASP A 267 1.82 20.17 -0.74
C ASP A 267 2.52 21.53 -0.59
N ARG A 268 3.37 21.70 0.45
CA ARG A 268 4.11 22.95 0.69
C ARG A 268 5.44 23.06 -0.07
N ILE A 269 6.27 22.00 -0.04
CA ILE A 269 7.63 22.04 -0.58
C ILE A 269 7.77 21.40 -1.98
N GLY A 270 6.70 20.80 -2.47
CA GLY A 270 6.66 20.07 -3.75
C GLY A 270 7.02 18.59 -3.62
N ARG A 271 6.60 17.78 -4.61
CA ARG A 271 6.64 16.31 -4.56
C ARG A 271 8.06 15.74 -4.47
N SER A 272 8.94 16.14 -5.39
CA SER A 272 10.32 15.62 -5.42
C SER A 272 11.10 15.96 -4.15
N ARG A 273 11.00 17.20 -3.65
CA ARG A 273 11.69 17.61 -2.42
C ARG A 273 11.16 16.87 -1.20
N ALA A 274 9.85 16.65 -1.12
CA ALA A 274 9.23 15.91 -0.03
C ALA A 274 9.69 14.44 -0.03
N MET A 275 9.82 13.79 -1.21
CA MET A 275 10.39 12.46 -1.33
C MET A 275 11.84 12.40 -0.87
N THR A 276 12.68 13.34 -1.33
CA THR A 276 14.10 13.42 -0.89
C THR A 276 14.19 13.58 0.62
N LEU A 277 13.37 14.44 1.22
CA LEU A 277 13.33 14.64 2.68
C LEU A 277 12.93 13.33 3.39
N ASP A 278 11.89 12.67 2.95
CA ASP A 278 11.38 11.41 3.52
C ASP A 278 12.46 10.31 3.50
N PHE A 279 13.15 10.15 2.35
CA PHE A 279 14.24 9.17 2.21
C PHE A 279 15.46 9.55 3.06
N SER A 280 15.75 10.84 3.21
CA SER A 280 16.84 11.33 4.08
C SER A 280 16.53 11.06 5.55
N VAL A 281 15.28 11.26 5.97
CA VAL A 281 14.81 10.92 7.33
C VAL A 281 14.92 9.40 7.55
N THR A 282 14.52 8.59 6.56
CA THR A 282 14.66 7.12 6.62
C THR A 282 16.12 6.71 6.75
N LEU A 283 17.02 7.28 5.94
CA LEU A 283 18.46 6.97 6.00
C LEU A 283 19.05 7.32 7.37
N VAL A 284 18.77 8.51 7.88
CA VAL A 284 19.24 8.94 9.19
C VAL A 284 18.73 8.01 10.29
N ALA A 285 17.45 7.63 10.26
CA ALA A 285 16.88 6.71 11.22
C ALA A 285 17.53 5.31 11.13
N LEU A 286 17.82 4.81 9.92
CA LEU A 286 18.54 3.52 9.74
C LEU A 286 19.96 3.58 10.29
N LEU A 287 20.68 4.69 10.15
CA LEU A 287 22.00 4.88 10.74
C LEU A 287 21.94 4.86 12.28
N PHE A 288 20.97 5.54 12.86
CA PHE A 288 20.74 5.48 14.31
C PHE A 288 20.35 4.08 14.78
N LEU A 289 19.63 3.30 13.96
CA LEU A 289 19.23 1.95 14.32
C LEU A 289 20.43 0.99 14.53
N LEU A 290 21.56 1.22 13.85
CA LEU A 290 22.81 0.45 14.07
C LEU A 290 23.33 0.56 15.51
N GLN A 291 22.98 1.62 16.23
CA GLN A 291 23.40 1.91 17.60
C GLN A 291 22.30 1.57 18.62
N ALA A 292 21.17 0.98 18.18
CA ALA A 292 20.05 0.67 19.06
C ALA A 292 20.48 -0.36 20.12
N ASN A 293 20.43 0.05 21.37
CA ASN A 293 20.87 -0.74 22.53
C ASN A 293 19.87 -0.69 23.71
N SER A 294 18.78 0.03 23.56
CA SER A 294 17.74 0.13 24.59
C SER A 294 16.35 0.23 23.98
N PRO A 295 15.28 -0.23 24.67
CA PRO A 295 13.91 -0.18 24.18
C PRO A 295 13.43 1.23 23.84
N LEU A 296 13.76 2.21 24.69
CA LEU A 296 13.36 3.61 24.48
C LEU A 296 14.01 4.20 23.23
N TYR A 297 15.32 4.00 23.08
CA TYR A 297 16.06 4.47 21.91
C TYR A 297 15.50 3.86 20.63
N MET A 298 15.34 2.53 20.63
CA MET A 298 14.77 1.82 19.49
C MET A 298 13.34 2.27 19.18
N GLY A 299 12.52 2.54 20.22
CA GLY A 299 11.17 3.07 20.09
C GLY A 299 11.11 4.40 19.35
N VAL A 300 12.02 5.34 19.69
CA VAL A 300 12.11 6.64 18.99
C VAL A 300 12.49 6.45 17.53
N VAL A 301 13.53 5.67 17.24
CA VAL A 301 14.01 5.44 15.87
C VAL A 301 12.95 4.75 15.02
N VAL A 302 12.29 3.73 15.56
CA VAL A 302 11.21 2.99 14.88
C VAL A 302 9.99 3.87 14.63
N SER A 303 9.68 4.80 15.53
CA SER A 303 8.61 5.77 15.32
C SER A 303 8.89 6.68 14.11
N VAL A 304 10.13 7.15 13.98
CA VAL A 304 10.57 7.95 12.82
C VAL A 304 10.51 7.11 11.52
N LEU A 305 10.99 5.86 11.55
CA LEU A 305 10.90 4.94 10.42
C LEU A 305 9.44 4.64 10.04
N GLY A 306 8.57 4.47 11.03
CA GLY A 306 7.14 4.29 10.79
C GLY A 306 6.53 5.49 10.09
N LEU A 307 6.83 6.71 10.55
CA LEU A 307 6.34 7.96 9.98
C LEU A 307 6.77 8.10 8.51
N ALA A 308 8.03 7.88 8.19
CA ALA A 308 8.54 7.91 6.83
C ALA A 308 7.90 6.80 5.97
N TYR A 309 7.83 5.57 6.46
CA TYR A 309 7.18 4.48 5.73
C TYR A 309 5.71 4.79 5.37
N GLY A 310 4.99 5.45 6.27
CA GLY A 310 3.63 5.93 5.99
C GLY A 310 3.60 6.97 4.89
N GLY A 311 4.57 7.87 4.87
CA GLY A 311 4.70 8.95 3.88
C GLY A 311 4.73 8.44 2.44
N LEU A 312 5.34 7.29 2.17
CA LEU A 312 5.46 6.70 0.84
C LEU A 312 4.10 6.51 0.17
N TYR A 313 3.12 5.99 0.91
CA TYR A 313 1.77 5.72 0.38
C TYR A 313 0.99 6.97 0.00
N THR A 314 1.48 8.15 0.39
CA THR A 314 0.94 9.45 0.01
C THR A 314 1.78 10.12 -1.07
N LEU A 315 3.10 10.08 -0.94
CA LEU A 315 4.02 10.78 -1.83
C LEU A 315 4.02 10.20 -3.24
N PHE A 316 4.08 8.87 -3.37
CA PHE A 316 4.16 8.24 -4.69
C PHE A 316 2.90 8.43 -5.54
N PRO A 317 1.66 8.15 -5.07
CA PRO A 317 0.48 8.42 -5.87
C PRO A 317 0.32 9.91 -6.21
N ALA A 318 0.62 10.81 -5.26
CA ALA A 318 0.58 12.24 -5.53
C ALA A 318 1.60 12.67 -6.60
N THR A 319 2.78 12.03 -6.63
CA THR A 319 3.81 12.28 -7.65
C THR A 319 3.39 11.73 -9.01
N ILE A 320 2.84 10.51 -9.08
CA ILE A 320 2.30 9.93 -10.32
C ILE A 320 1.23 10.86 -10.91
N ALA A 321 0.28 11.33 -10.10
CA ALA A 321 -0.76 12.25 -10.56
C ALA A 321 -0.18 13.58 -11.09
N THR A 322 0.86 14.11 -10.42
CA THR A 322 1.49 15.38 -10.79
C THR A 322 2.36 15.26 -12.05
N PHE A 323 3.05 14.12 -12.23
CA PHE A 323 4.01 13.91 -13.33
C PHE A 323 3.34 13.41 -14.60
N PHE A 324 2.37 12.51 -14.49
CA PHE A 324 1.77 11.78 -15.61
C PHE A 324 0.31 12.13 -15.85
N GLY A 325 -0.27 12.99 -14.99
CA GLY A 325 -1.66 13.40 -15.08
C GLY A 325 -2.66 12.37 -14.53
N GLU A 326 -3.95 12.70 -14.68
CA GLU A 326 -5.03 11.95 -14.03
C GLU A 326 -5.73 10.96 -14.98
N LYS A 327 -5.51 11.09 -16.30
CA LYS A 327 -6.25 10.34 -17.31
C LYS A 327 -6.08 8.82 -17.20
N ASN A 328 -4.84 8.34 -17.05
CA ASN A 328 -4.50 6.93 -16.91
C ASN A 328 -3.88 6.67 -15.51
N PHE A 329 -4.30 7.44 -14.52
CA PHE A 329 -3.70 7.39 -13.18
C PHE A 329 -3.82 5.99 -12.57
N GLY A 330 -4.98 5.35 -12.67
CA GLY A 330 -5.21 4.02 -12.11
C GLY A 330 -4.26 2.98 -12.68
N LEU A 331 -4.07 2.99 -14.01
CA LEU A 331 -3.12 2.11 -14.68
C LEU A 331 -1.68 2.37 -14.22
N TYR A 332 -1.25 3.63 -14.20
CA TYR A 332 0.12 3.99 -13.81
C TYR A 332 0.41 3.71 -12.34
N TYR A 333 -0.57 3.96 -11.50
CA TYR A 333 -0.51 3.64 -10.09
C TYR A 333 -0.46 2.12 -9.84
N GLY A 334 -1.26 1.36 -10.58
CA GLY A 334 -1.21 -0.10 -10.56
C GLY A 334 0.16 -0.65 -10.97
N LEU A 335 0.73 -0.14 -12.06
CA LEU A 335 2.08 -0.52 -12.51
C LEU A 335 3.15 -0.18 -11.46
N LEU A 336 3.05 0.98 -10.80
CA LEU A 336 3.94 1.34 -9.70
C LEU A 336 3.83 0.34 -8.55
N TYR A 337 2.62 -0.12 -8.20
CA TYR A 337 2.40 -1.06 -7.10
C TYR A 337 3.00 -2.45 -7.32
N THR A 338 3.36 -2.81 -8.56
CA THR A 338 4.14 -4.06 -8.78
C THR A 338 5.48 -4.06 -8.05
N ALA A 339 6.03 -2.87 -7.78
CA ALA A 339 7.22 -2.70 -6.96
C ALA A 339 7.02 -3.13 -5.50
N LEU A 340 5.80 -2.98 -4.93
CA LEU A 340 5.48 -3.46 -3.59
C LEU A 340 5.61 -5.00 -3.51
N GLY A 341 5.10 -5.72 -4.52
CA GLY A 341 5.26 -7.18 -4.59
C GLY A 341 6.74 -7.58 -4.64
N ALA A 342 7.53 -6.91 -5.48
CA ALA A 342 8.98 -7.13 -5.55
C ALA A 342 9.71 -6.73 -4.24
N GLY A 343 9.16 -5.76 -3.49
CA GLY A 343 9.68 -5.33 -2.18
C GLY A 343 9.66 -6.44 -1.12
N GLY A 344 8.80 -7.45 -1.29
CA GLY A 344 8.78 -8.64 -0.44
C GLY A 344 10.09 -9.46 -0.43
N LEU A 345 11.02 -9.21 -1.35
CA LEU A 345 12.36 -9.81 -1.34
C LEU A 345 13.24 -9.29 -0.18
N PHE A 346 13.05 -8.05 0.25
CA PHE A 346 13.89 -7.44 1.29
C PHE A 346 13.78 -8.16 2.64
N PRO A 347 12.58 -8.44 3.19
CA PRO A 347 12.46 -9.21 4.44
C PRO A 347 13.02 -10.63 4.31
N LEU A 348 12.94 -11.27 3.14
CA LEU A 348 13.55 -12.59 2.92
C LEU A 348 15.08 -12.51 3.04
N ILE A 349 15.71 -11.52 2.41
CA ILE A 349 17.14 -11.28 2.50
C ILE A 349 17.53 -10.94 3.94
N ALA A 350 16.76 -10.09 4.62
CA ALA A 350 17.00 -9.72 6.01
C ALA A 350 16.92 -10.95 6.94
N GLY A 351 15.92 -11.81 6.76
CA GLY A 351 15.79 -13.07 7.49
C GLY A 351 16.93 -14.05 7.24
N TYR A 352 17.37 -14.15 5.99
CA TYR A 352 18.54 -14.97 5.63
C TYR A 352 19.82 -14.47 6.30
N LEU A 353 20.08 -13.17 6.26
CA LEU A 353 21.25 -12.56 6.92
C LEU A 353 21.20 -12.76 8.44
N TYR A 354 20.03 -12.56 9.04
CA TYR A 354 19.82 -12.84 10.46
C TYR A 354 20.12 -14.29 10.81
N GLY A 355 19.62 -15.24 10.04
CA GLY A 355 19.88 -16.66 10.26
C GLY A 355 21.36 -17.05 10.21
N ARG A 356 22.17 -16.28 9.46
CA ARG A 356 23.63 -16.50 9.35
C ARG A 356 24.46 -15.76 10.40
N GLN A 357 24.04 -14.55 10.77
CA GLN A 357 24.83 -13.63 11.60
C GLN A 357 24.35 -13.59 13.06
N GLY A 358 23.11 -14.03 13.34
CA GLY A 358 22.47 -13.93 14.66
C GLY A 358 22.00 -12.51 15.01
N ASP A 359 22.23 -11.52 14.13
CA ASP A 359 21.75 -10.16 14.28
C ASP A 359 21.26 -9.56 12.95
N PHE A 360 20.67 -8.35 13.00
CA PHE A 360 20.14 -7.65 11.82
C PHE A 360 21.08 -6.58 11.26
N LYS A 361 22.33 -6.44 11.76
CA LYS A 361 23.25 -5.38 11.31
C LYS A 361 23.54 -5.46 9.82
N GLY A 362 23.73 -6.66 9.28
CA GLY A 362 23.92 -6.88 7.84
C GLY A 362 22.70 -6.42 7.02
N ALA A 363 21.49 -6.69 7.51
CA ALA A 363 20.26 -6.21 6.89
C ALA A 363 20.17 -4.68 6.95
N PHE A 364 20.47 -4.06 8.09
CA PHE A 364 20.46 -2.59 8.22
C PHE A 364 21.46 -1.94 7.26
N LEU A 365 22.67 -2.48 7.11
CA LEU A 365 23.67 -1.96 6.16
C LEU A 365 23.16 -2.06 4.71
N LEU A 366 22.52 -3.16 4.32
CA LEU A 366 21.89 -3.30 3.01
C LEU A 366 20.85 -2.23 2.78
N LEU A 367 19.95 -2.00 3.76
CA LEU A 367 18.90 -0.99 3.68
C LEU A 367 19.47 0.43 3.61
N ILE A 368 20.54 0.72 4.35
CA ILE A 368 21.25 2.02 4.32
C ILE A 368 21.80 2.30 2.92
N ILE A 369 22.50 1.32 2.32
CA ILE A 369 23.08 1.45 0.97
C ILE A 369 21.94 1.66 -0.05
N ALA A 370 20.89 0.85 0.02
CA ALA A 370 19.76 0.96 -0.87
C ALA A 370 19.03 2.32 -0.72
N CYS A 371 18.86 2.80 0.52
CA CYS A 371 18.23 4.09 0.79
C CYS A 371 19.10 5.27 0.29
N ALA A 372 20.43 5.20 0.45
CA ALA A 372 21.36 6.19 -0.11
C ALA A 372 21.25 6.26 -1.64
N ALA A 373 21.15 5.13 -2.32
CA ALA A 373 20.94 5.09 -3.77
C ALA A 373 19.59 5.74 -4.16
N VAL A 374 18.53 5.50 -3.38
CA VAL A 374 17.21 6.12 -3.61
C VAL A 374 17.25 7.64 -3.43
N ILE A 375 18.02 8.16 -2.46
CA ILE A 375 18.20 9.62 -2.30
C ILE A 375 18.85 10.19 -3.57
N LEU A 376 19.92 9.58 -4.07
CA LEU A 376 20.56 10.03 -5.32
C LEU A 376 19.58 10.04 -6.49
N LEU A 377 18.77 9.00 -6.65
CA LEU A 377 17.70 8.95 -7.66
C LEU A 377 16.69 10.07 -7.46
N SER A 378 16.29 10.37 -6.22
CA SER A 378 15.30 11.40 -5.92
C SER A 378 15.80 12.83 -6.23
N LEU A 379 17.10 13.09 -6.06
CA LEU A 379 17.73 14.35 -6.43
C LEU A 379 17.75 14.57 -7.95
N LEU A 380 17.83 13.50 -8.72
CA LEU A 380 17.78 13.52 -10.18
C LEU A 380 16.35 13.56 -10.73
N LEU A 381 15.35 13.31 -9.88
CA LEU A 381 13.96 13.20 -10.28
C LEU A 381 13.37 14.58 -10.62
N LYS A 382 13.14 14.83 -11.92
CA LYS A 382 12.47 16.03 -12.43
C LYS A 382 11.17 15.62 -13.11
N LYS A 383 10.18 16.53 -13.09
CA LYS A 383 8.92 16.30 -13.82
C LYS A 383 9.23 16.03 -15.29
N PRO A 384 8.71 14.95 -15.91
CA PRO A 384 8.95 14.65 -17.31
C PRO A 384 8.33 15.74 -18.19
N VAL A 385 9.07 16.16 -19.21
CA VAL A 385 8.53 16.97 -20.31
C VAL A 385 7.93 15.99 -21.32
N ILE A 386 6.63 15.78 -21.22
CA ILE A 386 5.91 14.97 -22.19
C ILE A 386 5.66 15.88 -23.40
N LYS A 387 6.48 15.74 -24.46
CA LYS A 387 6.24 16.43 -25.71
C LYS A 387 4.97 15.87 -26.35
N GLU A 388 4.05 16.73 -26.73
CA GLU A 388 2.84 16.34 -27.46
C GLU A 388 3.19 15.77 -28.86
N ASP A 389 4.36 16.08 -29.41
CA ASP A 389 4.86 15.59 -30.70
C ASP A 389 5.03 14.07 -30.80
N SER A 390 5.29 13.38 -29.67
CA SER A 390 5.31 11.90 -29.64
C SER A 390 3.92 11.26 -29.86
N VAL A 391 2.87 12.06 -29.77
CA VAL A 391 1.48 11.65 -30.07
C VAL A 391 1.21 11.75 -31.56
N GLU A 392 1.85 12.67 -32.24
CA GLU A 392 1.68 12.90 -33.67
C GLU A 392 2.50 11.91 -34.53
N GLU A 393 3.69 11.55 -34.08
CA GLU A 393 4.49 10.46 -34.69
C GLU A 393 3.77 9.10 -34.56
N ALA A 394 3.08 8.81 -33.45
CA ALA A 394 2.28 7.59 -33.36
C ALA A 394 1.09 7.56 -34.30
N ARG A 395 0.52 8.73 -34.68
CA ARG A 395 -0.56 8.84 -35.66
C ARG A 395 -0.08 8.63 -37.12
N ILE A 396 1.17 8.96 -37.40
CA ILE A 396 1.76 8.77 -38.72
C ILE A 396 2.00 7.28 -38.99
N TRP A 397 2.41 6.51 -37.98
CA TRP A 397 2.62 5.06 -38.10
C TRP A 397 1.33 4.23 -38.14
N GLU A 398 0.20 4.79 -37.72
CA GLU A 398 -1.13 4.12 -37.84
C GLU A 398 -1.77 4.34 -39.24
N ARG A 399 -1.22 5.25 -40.03
CA ARG A 399 -1.71 5.55 -41.41
C ARG A 399 -0.85 4.97 -42.51
N SER A 400 0.28 4.38 -42.18
CA SER A 400 1.15 3.61 -43.07
C SER A 400 0.95 2.10 -42.88
#